data_5139a9e452a6040ab494e5af05331a93
#
_entry.id   5139a9e452a6040ab494e5af05331a93
#
_cell.length_a   1.000
_cell.length_b   1.000
_cell.length_c   1.000
_cell.angle_alpha   90.00
_cell.angle_beta   90.00
_cell.angle_gamma   90.00
#
_symmetry.space_group_name_H-M   'P 1'
#
loop_
_entity.id
_entity.type
_entity.pdbx_description
1 polymer ?
#
loop_
_entity_poly.entity_id
_entity_poly.type
_entity_poly.pdbx_seq_one_letter_code
_entity_poly.pdbx_strand_id
1 'polypeptide(L)'
;AHLQRMKLGMKKCDKSTSSQREQFESWMGSIEAISDLIIEAREEIDNDRCLPKKVLNALHNAKIFRMSLPKKLGGGEFTPELLSRAAERLAKADASVGWCFGQGTGCAMSAAFLEDEIARNIFGPGDSVLAWGAGQAGKAVACDGGYKVSGTWRFASGAGHATWLGGHSMVFEEDGSPRINKEGKHVDRTALFVKTAAMMKDDWHVVGLKGTRSESYSVKDMFIPDSHTLDREAPEECRVESPLYIFPTTLVYASCFSGVALGFLGVTGVGKCPDEEISSTDRFMFRNPCPGVII
;
A
#
# COMPACT_ATOMS: atom_id res chain seq x y z
N ALA A 1 3.61 -43.29 -7.68
CA ALA A 1 2.92 -42.18 -8.38
C ALA A 1 2.80 -40.92 -7.48
N HIS A 2 2.42 -41.07 -6.19
CA HIS A 2 2.23 -39.91 -5.27
C HIS A 2 3.54 -39.21 -4.92
N LEU A 3 4.61 -39.96 -4.59
CA LEU A 3 5.95 -39.43 -4.32
C LEU A 3 6.58 -38.72 -5.55
N GLN A 4 6.29 -39.20 -6.76
CA GLN A 4 6.77 -38.58 -7.99
C GLN A 4 6.04 -37.25 -8.28
N ARG A 5 4.74 -37.13 -7.97
CA ARG A 5 3.98 -35.87 -8.05
C ARG A 5 4.46 -34.85 -7.02
N MET A 6 4.75 -35.27 -5.78
CA MET A 6 5.33 -34.39 -4.77
C MET A 6 6.71 -33.87 -5.18
N LYS A 7 7.61 -34.71 -5.70
CA LYS A 7 8.92 -34.30 -6.18
C LYS A 7 8.86 -33.37 -7.41
N LEU A 8 7.87 -33.57 -8.31
CA LEU A 8 7.63 -32.64 -9.44
C LEU A 8 7.06 -31.29 -8.96
N GLY A 9 6.17 -31.31 -7.96
CA GLY A 9 5.64 -30.10 -7.31
C GLY A 9 6.72 -29.30 -6.61
N MET A 10 7.59 -29.95 -5.84
CA MET A 10 8.73 -29.32 -5.17
C MET A 10 9.72 -28.72 -6.19
N LYS A 11 10.07 -29.43 -7.27
CA LYS A 11 10.95 -28.90 -8.33
C LYS A 11 10.34 -27.71 -9.09
N LYS A 12 9.00 -27.66 -9.28
CA LYS A 12 8.32 -26.51 -9.85
C LYS A 12 8.32 -25.31 -8.88
N CYS A 13 8.13 -25.56 -7.59
CA CYS A 13 8.19 -24.55 -6.55
C CYS A 13 9.60 -23.91 -6.48
N ASP A 14 10.67 -24.72 -6.46
CA ASP A 14 12.05 -24.21 -6.40
C ASP A 14 12.43 -23.35 -7.63
N LYS A 15 12.02 -23.73 -8.84
CA LYS A 15 12.31 -22.94 -10.04
C LYS A 15 11.54 -21.63 -10.10
N SER A 16 10.30 -21.58 -9.63
CA SER A 16 9.52 -20.35 -9.56
C SER A 16 10.09 -19.39 -8.52
N THR A 17 10.58 -19.92 -7.41
CA THR A 17 11.19 -19.14 -6.31
C THR A 17 12.54 -18.53 -6.73
N SER A 18 13.38 -19.25 -7.48
CA SER A 18 14.65 -18.70 -8.00
C SER A 18 14.40 -17.57 -9.00
N SER A 19 13.50 -17.77 -9.96
CA SER A 19 13.12 -16.74 -10.93
C SER A 19 12.50 -15.48 -10.27
N GLN A 20 11.69 -15.66 -9.23
CA GLN A 20 11.11 -14.54 -8.50
C GLN A 20 12.19 -13.77 -7.72
N ARG A 21 13.16 -14.46 -7.12
CA ARG A 21 14.30 -13.83 -6.45
C ARG A 21 15.19 -13.06 -7.41
N GLU A 22 15.54 -13.62 -8.55
CA GLU A 22 16.32 -12.92 -9.58
C GLU A 22 15.62 -11.65 -10.07
N GLN A 23 14.32 -11.75 -10.34
CA GLN A 23 13.51 -10.58 -10.69
C GLN A 23 13.50 -9.55 -9.55
N PHE A 24 13.35 -9.98 -8.31
CA PHE A 24 13.37 -9.11 -7.15
C PHE A 24 14.71 -8.38 -6.99
N GLU A 25 15.84 -9.08 -7.13
CA GLU A 25 17.17 -8.44 -7.05
C GLU A 25 17.38 -7.38 -8.14
N SER A 26 16.82 -7.59 -9.34
CA SER A 26 16.81 -6.55 -10.39
C SER A 26 16.01 -5.31 -9.94
N TRP A 27 14.88 -5.49 -9.27
CA TRP A 27 14.09 -4.36 -8.75
C TRP A 27 14.77 -3.70 -7.56
N MET A 28 15.44 -4.46 -6.71
CA MET A 28 16.27 -3.91 -5.63
C MET A 28 17.42 -3.04 -6.18
N GLY A 29 18.06 -3.46 -7.27
CA GLY A 29 19.04 -2.64 -8.00
C GLY A 29 18.46 -1.32 -8.50
N SER A 30 17.19 -1.32 -8.94
CA SER A 30 16.49 -0.08 -9.32
C SER A 30 16.21 0.84 -8.13
N ILE A 31 15.89 0.29 -6.94
CA ILE A 31 15.76 1.07 -5.69
C ILE A 31 17.11 1.71 -5.32
N GLU A 32 18.19 0.93 -5.41
CA GLU A 32 19.54 1.42 -5.11
C GLU A 32 19.92 2.60 -6.00
N ALA A 33 19.64 2.48 -7.31
CA ALA A 33 19.96 3.53 -8.30
C ALA A 33 19.25 4.87 -8.06
N ILE A 34 18.10 4.86 -7.34
CA ILE A 34 17.35 6.09 -7.03
C ILE A 34 17.54 6.55 -5.57
N SER A 35 18.28 5.80 -4.75
CA SER A 35 18.41 6.08 -3.31
C SER A 35 19.03 7.46 -3.04
N ASP A 36 20.09 7.83 -3.77
CA ASP A 36 20.75 9.14 -3.59
C ASP A 36 19.80 10.29 -3.94
N LEU A 37 19.01 10.17 -5.03
CA LEU A 37 18.00 11.16 -5.39
C LEU A 37 16.95 11.35 -4.27
N ILE A 38 16.56 10.25 -3.60
CA ILE A 38 15.60 10.31 -2.49
C ILE A 38 16.25 10.99 -1.28
N ILE A 39 17.51 10.63 -0.96
CA ILE A 39 18.26 11.23 0.16
C ILE A 39 18.43 12.74 -0.03
N GLU A 40 18.79 13.18 -1.23
CA GLU A 40 18.94 14.60 -1.56
C GLU A 40 17.60 15.36 -1.48
N ALA A 41 16.48 14.68 -1.66
CA ALA A 41 15.15 15.28 -1.61
C ALA A 41 14.52 15.34 -0.20
N ARG A 42 15.16 14.80 0.85
CA ARG A 42 14.59 14.69 2.20
C ARG A 42 14.02 15.99 2.74
N GLU A 43 14.79 17.07 2.63
CA GLU A 43 14.37 18.38 3.10
C GLU A 43 13.14 18.90 2.35
N GLU A 44 13.10 18.73 1.03
CA GLU A 44 11.96 19.08 0.18
C GLU A 44 10.72 18.23 0.54
N ILE A 45 10.90 16.91 0.73
CA ILE A 45 9.84 15.99 1.17
C ILE A 45 9.23 16.44 2.50
N ASP A 46 10.05 16.85 3.45
CA ASP A 46 9.59 17.25 4.79
C ASP A 46 8.92 18.62 4.76
N ASN A 47 9.48 19.59 4.05
CA ASN A 47 8.95 20.95 3.95
C ASN A 47 7.64 21.02 3.15
N ASP A 48 7.57 20.34 2.02
CA ASP A 48 6.39 20.32 1.14
C ASP A 48 5.33 19.32 1.61
N ARG A 49 5.66 18.48 2.60
CA ARG A 49 4.77 17.43 3.12
C ARG A 49 4.26 16.48 2.04
N CYS A 50 5.05 16.25 1.00
CA CYS A 50 4.71 15.35 -0.11
C CYS A 50 5.97 14.83 -0.80
N LEU A 51 5.82 13.79 -1.60
CA LEU A 51 6.90 13.32 -2.46
C LEU A 51 7.03 14.26 -3.68
N PRO A 52 8.20 14.88 -3.89
CA PRO A 52 8.44 15.74 -5.05
C PRO A 52 8.29 14.99 -6.37
N LYS A 53 7.88 15.70 -7.41
CA LYS A 53 7.65 15.09 -8.75
C LYS A 53 8.87 14.34 -9.28
N LYS A 54 10.09 14.82 -9.02
CA LYS A 54 11.33 14.14 -9.42
C LYS A 54 11.48 12.77 -8.76
N VAL A 55 11.14 12.66 -7.46
CA VAL A 55 11.15 11.40 -6.70
C VAL A 55 10.03 10.47 -7.19
N LEU A 56 8.82 10.97 -7.37
CA LEU A 56 7.69 10.18 -7.89
C LEU A 56 8.00 9.61 -9.27
N ASN A 57 8.53 10.42 -10.18
CA ASN A 57 8.93 9.95 -11.51
C ASN A 57 9.98 8.84 -11.45
N ALA A 58 10.98 8.96 -10.56
CA ALA A 58 11.99 7.93 -10.36
C ALA A 58 11.38 6.64 -9.82
N LEU A 59 10.47 6.72 -8.82
CA LEU A 59 9.75 5.58 -8.27
C LEU A 59 8.88 4.86 -9.33
N HIS A 60 8.17 5.61 -10.17
CA HIS A 60 7.37 5.06 -11.26
C HIS A 60 8.23 4.40 -12.35
N ASN A 61 9.32 5.03 -12.78
CA ASN A 61 10.26 4.48 -13.75
C ASN A 61 10.91 3.18 -13.23
N ALA A 62 11.22 3.13 -11.94
CA ALA A 62 11.70 1.94 -11.25
C ALA A 62 10.59 0.92 -10.94
N LYS A 63 9.34 1.19 -11.32
CA LYS A 63 8.14 0.34 -11.12
C LYS A 63 7.86 -0.01 -9.65
N ILE A 64 8.26 0.83 -8.70
CA ILE A 64 8.19 0.54 -7.26
C ILE A 64 6.76 0.22 -6.80
N PHE A 65 5.77 1.01 -7.22
CA PHE A 65 4.37 0.79 -6.87
C PHE A 65 3.71 -0.41 -7.59
N ARG A 66 4.48 -1.17 -8.39
CA ARG A 66 3.99 -2.35 -9.12
C ARG A 66 4.44 -3.66 -8.52
N MET A 67 5.19 -3.64 -7.42
CA MET A 67 5.80 -4.84 -6.82
C MET A 67 4.77 -5.90 -6.37
N SER A 68 3.57 -5.50 -5.95
CA SER A 68 2.47 -6.39 -5.54
C SER A 68 1.38 -6.57 -6.60
N LEU A 69 1.46 -5.87 -7.74
CA LEU A 69 0.49 -6.06 -8.82
C LEU A 69 0.61 -7.45 -9.46
N PRO A 70 -0.49 -7.98 -10.03
CA PRO A 70 -0.46 -9.17 -10.87
C PRO A 70 0.51 -9.04 -12.03
N LYS A 71 1.21 -10.14 -12.39
CA LYS A 71 2.15 -10.19 -13.53
C LYS A 71 1.50 -9.76 -14.83
N LYS A 72 0.22 -10.11 -15.06
CA LYS A 72 -0.56 -9.69 -16.22
C LYS A 72 -0.71 -8.16 -16.36
N LEU A 73 -0.49 -7.43 -15.28
CA LEU A 73 -0.45 -5.96 -15.24
C LEU A 73 0.98 -5.41 -15.18
N GLY A 74 2.00 -6.24 -15.42
CA GLY A 74 3.41 -5.86 -15.32
C GLY A 74 3.92 -5.76 -13.89
N GLY A 75 3.28 -6.45 -12.95
CA GLY A 75 3.65 -6.51 -11.55
C GLY A 75 4.64 -7.62 -11.20
N GLY A 76 5.14 -7.59 -9.98
CA GLY A 76 6.12 -8.55 -9.45
C GLY A 76 5.48 -9.73 -8.71
N GLU A 77 4.29 -9.56 -8.15
CA GLU A 77 3.65 -10.53 -7.24
C GLU A 77 4.59 -10.99 -6.12
N PHE A 78 5.42 -10.07 -5.60
CA PHE A 78 6.42 -10.42 -4.60
C PHE A 78 5.79 -10.75 -3.26
N THR A 79 6.38 -11.73 -2.57
CA THR A 79 5.92 -12.17 -1.23
C THR A 79 6.04 -11.06 -0.19
N PRO A 80 5.30 -11.14 0.94
CA PRO A 80 5.40 -10.14 2.02
C PRO A 80 6.82 -9.95 2.56
N GLU A 81 7.65 -11.02 2.60
CA GLU A 81 9.07 -10.95 2.96
C GLU A 81 9.85 -10.02 2.01
N LEU A 82 9.70 -10.24 0.69
CA LEU A 82 10.41 -9.45 -0.32
C LEU A 82 9.94 -7.99 -0.31
N LEU A 83 8.64 -7.78 -0.14
CA LEU A 83 8.07 -6.43 -0.02
C LEU A 83 8.58 -5.70 1.24
N SER A 84 8.75 -6.40 2.35
CA SER A 84 9.37 -5.86 3.57
C SER A 84 10.81 -5.40 3.34
N ARG A 85 11.62 -6.19 2.62
CA ARG A 85 13.00 -5.82 2.24
C ARG A 85 13.05 -4.57 1.35
N ALA A 86 12.13 -4.47 0.39
CA ALA A 86 12.02 -3.28 -0.44
C ALA A 86 11.63 -2.04 0.38
N ALA A 87 10.66 -2.18 1.30
CA ALA A 87 10.25 -1.12 2.22
C ALA A 87 11.40 -0.66 3.12
N GLU A 88 12.18 -1.60 3.68
CA GLU A 88 13.38 -1.31 4.47
C GLU A 88 14.37 -0.49 3.66
N ARG A 89 14.65 -0.90 2.42
CA ARG A 89 15.63 -0.20 1.59
C ARG A 89 15.20 1.22 1.23
N LEU A 90 13.95 1.40 0.86
CA LEU A 90 13.36 2.72 0.60
C LEU A 90 13.37 3.60 1.85
N ALA A 91 13.04 3.04 3.02
CA ALA A 91 13.00 3.76 4.27
C ALA A 91 14.39 4.19 4.78
N LYS A 92 15.47 3.48 4.42
CA LYS A 92 16.86 3.92 4.64
C LYS A 92 17.15 5.21 3.87
N ALA A 93 16.57 5.38 2.70
CA ALA A 93 16.67 6.63 1.94
C ALA A 93 15.75 7.71 2.50
N ASP A 94 14.46 7.40 2.72
CA ASP A 94 13.49 8.29 3.37
C ASP A 94 12.28 7.46 3.90
N ALA A 95 11.93 7.67 5.17
CA ALA A 95 10.86 6.91 5.82
C ALA A 95 9.47 7.17 5.21
N SER A 96 9.18 8.39 4.74
CA SER A 96 7.92 8.72 4.07
C SER A 96 7.80 8.01 2.73
N VAL A 97 8.90 7.86 1.98
CA VAL A 97 8.94 7.10 0.72
C VAL A 97 8.68 5.62 0.99
N GLY A 98 9.35 5.03 2.00
CA GLY A 98 9.12 3.65 2.41
C GLY A 98 7.68 3.40 2.86
N TRP A 99 7.09 4.34 3.60
CA TRP A 99 5.71 4.26 4.05
C TRP A 99 4.71 4.34 2.89
N CYS A 100 4.90 5.31 1.96
CA CYS A 100 4.08 5.44 0.76
C CYS A 100 4.15 4.18 -0.13
N PHE A 101 5.34 3.57 -0.23
CA PHE A 101 5.51 2.28 -0.89
C PHE A 101 4.66 1.19 -0.22
N GLY A 102 4.77 1.03 1.11
CA GLY A 102 4.01 0.02 1.85
C GLY A 102 2.50 0.19 1.68
N GLN A 103 2.01 1.42 1.77
CA GLN A 103 0.60 1.75 1.55
C GLN A 103 0.16 1.42 0.13
N GLY A 104 0.88 1.94 -0.88
CA GLY A 104 0.55 1.70 -2.29
C GLY A 104 0.61 0.22 -2.65
N THR A 105 1.56 -0.52 -2.09
CA THR A 105 1.71 -1.97 -2.27
C THR A 105 0.50 -2.74 -1.71
N GLY A 106 0.07 -2.45 -0.49
CA GLY A 106 -1.12 -3.07 0.08
C GLY A 106 -2.39 -2.75 -0.70
N CYS A 107 -2.55 -1.49 -1.14
CA CYS A 107 -3.68 -1.07 -1.97
C CYS A 107 -3.68 -1.77 -3.34
N ALA A 108 -2.52 -1.93 -3.96
CA ALA A 108 -2.37 -2.54 -5.28
C ALA A 108 -2.76 -4.03 -5.33
N MET A 109 -2.77 -4.73 -4.18
CA MET A 109 -3.30 -6.10 -4.10
C MET A 109 -4.75 -6.20 -4.56
N SER A 110 -5.55 -5.13 -4.46
CA SER A 110 -6.94 -5.11 -4.94
C SER A 110 -7.08 -5.42 -6.43
N ALA A 111 -6.02 -5.22 -7.23
CA ALA A 111 -6.00 -5.59 -8.64
C ALA A 111 -6.27 -7.08 -8.90
N ALA A 112 -5.99 -7.95 -7.91
CA ALA A 112 -6.25 -9.38 -8.01
C ALA A 112 -7.73 -9.75 -7.78
N PHE A 113 -8.53 -8.83 -7.25
CA PHE A 113 -9.95 -9.04 -6.91
C PHE A 113 -10.90 -8.38 -7.92
N LEU A 114 -10.37 -7.60 -8.84
CA LEU A 114 -11.13 -6.90 -9.88
C LEU A 114 -11.19 -7.70 -11.18
N GLU A 115 -12.21 -7.43 -11.97
CA GLU A 115 -12.25 -7.91 -13.35
C GLU A 115 -11.10 -7.33 -14.17
N ASP A 116 -10.62 -8.09 -15.15
CA ASP A 116 -9.41 -7.76 -15.91
C ASP A 116 -9.47 -6.39 -16.59
N GLU A 117 -10.61 -6.00 -17.10
CA GLU A 117 -10.82 -4.71 -17.74
C GLU A 117 -10.71 -3.57 -16.71
N ILE A 118 -11.38 -3.72 -15.57
CA ILE A 118 -11.35 -2.74 -14.48
C ILE A 118 -9.96 -2.64 -13.88
N ALA A 119 -9.30 -3.79 -13.62
CA ALA A 119 -7.93 -3.81 -13.13
C ALA A 119 -6.94 -3.12 -14.09
N ARG A 120 -7.10 -3.29 -15.43
CA ARG A 120 -6.30 -2.57 -16.43
C ARG A 120 -6.62 -1.08 -16.46
N ASN A 121 -7.86 -0.70 -16.33
CA ASN A 121 -8.25 0.72 -16.28
C ASN A 121 -7.59 1.42 -15.08
N ILE A 122 -7.65 0.81 -13.91
CA ILE A 122 -7.12 1.39 -12.66
C ILE A 122 -5.59 1.31 -12.60
N PHE A 123 -4.98 0.16 -12.91
CA PHE A 123 -3.55 -0.13 -12.68
C PHE A 123 -2.71 -0.24 -13.96
N GLY A 124 -3.30 -0.10 -15.13
CA GLY A 124 -2.60 -0.14 -16.42
C GLY A 124 -1.64 1.03 -16.63
N PRO A 125 -2.06 2.29 -16.39
CA PRO A 125 -1.17 3.44 -16.53
C PRO A 125 0.08 3.30 -15.66
N GLY A 126 1.24 3.75 -16.19
CA GLY A 126 2.54 3.57 -15.53
C GLY A 126 2.71 4.34 -14.23
N ASP A 127 1.96 5.43 -14.08
CA ASP A 127 1.93 6.32 -12.91
C ASP A 127 0.75 6.03 -11.96
N SER A 128 0.02 4.95 -12.20
CA SER A 128 -1.13 4.60 -11.38
C SER A 128 -0.74 4.22 -9.95
N VAL A 129 -1.39 4.88 -8.99
CA VAL A 129 -1.32 4.56 -7.56
C VAL A 129 -2.73 4.61 -6.98
N LEU A 130 -3.09 3.56 -6.24
CA LEU A 130 -4.29 3.52 -5.42
C LEU A 130 -3.90 3.79 -3.97
N ALA A 131 -4.63 4.67 -3.30
CA ALA A 131 -4.51 4.90 -1.87
C ALA A 131 -5.88 4.90 -1.20
N TRP A 132 -5.90 4.62 0.10
CA TRP A 132 -7.11 4.77 0.92
C TRP A 132 -6.79 5.11 2.38
N GLY A 133 -7.77 5.67 3.05
CA GLY A 133 -7.72 5.93 4.48
C GLY A 133 -8.14 4.71 5.30
N ALA A 134 -7.78 4.73 6.58
CA ALA A 134 -8.04 3.63 7.50
C ALA A 134 -9.51 3.54 7.90
N GLY A 135 -9.94 2.30 8.20
CA GLY A 135 -11.24 2.01 8.80
C GLY A 135 -12.43 2.06 7.85
N GLN A 136 -13.54 1.49 8.31
CA GLN A 136 -14.81 1.38 7.59
C GLN A 136 -15.66 2.64 7.83
N ALA A 137 -15.15 3.80 7.41
CA ALA A 137 -15.74 5.12 7.69
C ALA A 137 -16.81 5.54 6.69
N GLY A 138 -17.07 4.72 5.65
CA GLY A 138 -18.06 4.98 4.62
C GLY A 138 -19.38 4.24 4.84
N LYS A 139 -20.42 4.79 4.20
CA LYS A 139 -21.72 4.16 4.00
C LYS A 139 -21.92 3.94 2.51
N ALA A 140 -22.20 2.70 2.10
CA ALA A 140 -22.54 2.31 0.74
C ALA A 140 -24.00 1.85 0.71
N VAL A 141 -24.89 2.63 0.13
CA VAL A 141 -26.30 2.26 -0.02
C VAL A 141 -26.49 1.61 -1.38
N ALA A 142 -27.00 0.37 -1.39
CA ALA A 142 -27.28 -0.36 -2.61
C ALA A 142 -28.28 0.39 -3.49
N CYS A 143 -28.04 0.37 -4.79
CA CYS A 143 -28.93 0.89 -5.81
C CYS A 143 -28.71 0.10 -7.11
N ASP A 144 -29.53 0.38 -8.13
CA ASP A 144 -29.40 -0.34 -9.41
C ASP A 144 -27.99 -0.20 -10.00
N GLY A 145 -27.32 -1.34 -10.26
CA GLY A 145 -25.99 -1.44 -10.84
C GLY A 145 -24.82 -1.04 -9.95
N GLY A 146 -25.04 -0.77 -8.63
CA GLY A 146 -23.96 -0.42 -7.73
C GLY A 146 -24.37 0.17 -6.39
N TYR A 147 -23.64 1.17 -5.94
CA TYR A 147 -23.84 1.79 -4.63
C TYR A 147 -23.77 3.31 -4.70
N LYS A 148 -24.55 3.99 -3.86
CA LYS A 148 -24.35 5.40 -3.49
C LYS A 148 -23.45 5.44 -2.26
N VAL A 149 -22.23 5.94 -2.42
CA VAL A 149 -21.21 5.95 -1.39
C VAL A 149 -21.03 7.35 -0.81
N SER A 150 -21.05 7.43 0.52
CA SER A 150 -20.75 8.64 1.28
C SER A 150 -19.81 8.31 2.41
N GLY A 151 -18.79 9.14 2.66
CA GLY A 151 -17.86 8.92 3.75
C GLY A 151 -16.73 9.94 3.80
N THR A 152 -15.98 9.89 4.91
CA THR A 152 -14.73 10.63 5.10
C THR A 152 -13.69 9.67 5.64
N TRP A 153 -12.63 9.46 4.90
CA TRP A 153 -11.53 8.57 5.29
C TRP A 153 -10.30 9.39 5.62
N ARG A 154 -9.64 9.02 6.71
CA ARG A 154 -8.48 9.71 7.27
C ARG A 154 -7.23 8.84 7.14
N PHE A 155 -6.07 9.46 7.32
CA PHE A 155 -4.77 8.75 7.28
C PHE A 155 -4.51 8.06 5.93
N ALA A 156 -4.89 8.71 4.84
CA ALA A 156 -4.72 8.17 3.49
C ALA A 156 -3.29 8.39 2.98
N SER A 157 -2.34 7.64 3.51
CA SER A 157 -0.93 7.75 3.11
C SER A 157 -0.78 7.55 1.59
N GLY A 158 -0.06 8.46 0.95
CA GLY A 158 0.11 8.45 -0.50
C GLY A 158 -1.05 9.10 -1.27
N ALA A 159 -2.13 9.56 -0.61
CA ALA A 159 -3.24 10.23 -1.30
C ALA A 159 -2.78 11.45 -2.11
N GLY A 160 -1.70 12.11 -1.68
CA GLY A 160 -1.11 13.25 -2.41
C GLY A 160 -0.76 12.93 -3.85
N HIS A 161 -0.20 11.75 -4.12
CA HIS A 161 0.22 11.29 -5.45
C HIS A 161 -0.64 10.16 -6.03
N ALA A 162 -1.68 9.71 -5.33
CA ALA A 162 -2.61 8.71 -5.84
C ALA A 162 -3.36 9.23 -7.07
N THR A 163 -3.68 8.31 -7.98
CA THR A 163 -4.59 8.55 -9.13
C THR A 163 -6.00 8.06 -8.82
N TRP A 164 -6.11 7.02 -8.00
CA TRP A 164 -7.35 6.44 -7.51
C TRP A 164 -7.38 6.43 -5.98
N LEU A 165 -8.58 6.53 -5.43
CA LEU A 165 -8.85 6.39 -4.00
C LEU A 165 -9.81 5.24 -3.76
N GLY A 166 -9.69 4.62 -2.58
CA GLY A 166 -10.62 3.59 -2.12
C GLY A 166 -11.34 4.04 -0.85
N GLY A 167 -12.59 3.64 -0.71
CA GLY A 167 -13.39 3.94 0.48
C GLY A 167 -14.00 2.68 1.10
N HIS A 168 -13.47 2.23 2.25
CA HIS A 168 -14.06 1.13 2.99
C HIS A 168 -15.37 1.56 3.59
N SER A 169 -16.46 0.88 3.23
CA SER A 169 -17.84 1.30 3.51
C SER A 169 -18.68 0.13 3.95
N MET A 170 -19.47 0.34 5.00
CA MET A 170 -20.51 -0.60 5.43
C MET A 170 -21.65 -0.54 4.42
N VAL A 171 -22.17 -1.70 4.01
CA VAL A 171 -23.22 -1.82 3.00
C VAL A 171 -24.60 -1.80 3.65
N PHE A 172 -25.48 -0.99 3.07
CA PHE A 172 -26.88 -0.89 3.46
C PHE A 172 -27.77 -1.17 2.24
N GLU A 173 -28.94 -1.73 2.47
CA GLU A 173 -29.97 -1.87 1.45
C GLU A 173 -30.62 -0.51 1.14
N GLU A 174 -31.43 -0.45 0.09
CA GLU A 174 -32.11 0.79 -0.34
C GLU A 174 -33.05 1.34 0.75
N ASP A 175 -33.65 0.46 1.56
CA ASP A 175 -34.51 0.82 2.69
C ASP A 175 -33.72 1.33 3.93
N GLY A 176 -32.38 1.31 3.84
CA GLY A 176 -31.48 1.74 4.91
C GLY A 176 -31.16 0.65 5.95
N SER A 177 -31.66 -0.57 5.79
CA SER A 177 -31.28 -1.69 6.64
C SER A 177 -29.82 -2.14 6.35
N PRO A 178 -29.07 -2.64 7.36
CA PRO A 178 -27.72 -3.15 7.13
C PRO A 178 -27.76 -4.45 6.32
N ARG A 179 -26.89 -4.59 5.29
CA ARG A 179 -26.70 -5.86 4.59
C ARG A 179 -25.91 -6.80 5.48
N ILE A 180 -26.51 -7.95 5.81
CA ILE A 180 -25.90 -8.95 6.68
C ILE A 180 -25.49 -10.16 5.83
N ASN A 181 -24.28 -10.67 6.01
CA ASN A 181 -23.81 -11.89 5.35
C ASN A 181 -24.34 -13.16 6.04
N LYS A 182 -23.99 -14.33 5.48
CA LYS A 182 -24.46 -15.64 5.99
C LYS A 182 -23.97 -15.95 7.41
N GLU A 183 -22.87 -15.33 7.83
CA GLU A 183 -22.30 -15.45 9.18
C GLU A 183 -22.89 -14.45 10.19
N GLY A 184 -23.88 -13.66 9.77
CA GLY A 184 -24.52 -12.65 10.64
C GLY A 184 -23.71 -11.36 10.82
N LYS A 185 -22.67 -11.12 10.00
CA LYS A 185 -21.84 -9.92 10.04
C LYS A 185 -22.34 -8.88 9.03
N HIS A 186 -22.21 -7.62 9.39
CA HIS A 186 -22.47 -6.51 8.47
C HIS A 186 -21.46 -6.55 7.33
N VAL A 187 -21.96 -6.57 6.10
CA VAL A 187 -21.12 -6.57 4.89
C VAL A 187 -20.41 -5.23 4.75
N ASP A 188 -19.13 -5.27 4.43
CA ASP A 188 -18.39 -4.11 3.98
C ASP A 188 -17.84 -4.32 2.57
N ARG A 189 -17.63 -3.22 1.87
CA ARG A 189 -16.97 -3.21 0.55
C ARG A 189 -16.01 -2.03 0.46
N THR A 190 -14.96 -2.22 -0.30
CA THR A 190 -14.06 -1.15 -0.69
C THR A 190 -14.50 -0.62 -2.05
N ALA A 191 -15.02 0.60 -2.06
CA ALA A 191 -15.41 1.29 -3.28
C ALA A 191 -14.21 2.03 -3.88
N LEU A 192 -13.96 1.89 -5.19
CA LEU A 192 -12.84 2.53 -5.89
C LEU A 192 -13.35 3.66 -6.78
N PHE A 193 -12.70 4.81 -6.72
CA PHE A 193 -13.05 6.00 -7.51
C PHE A 193 -11.82 6.83 -7.85
N VAL A 194 -11.91 7.61 -8.94
CA VAL A 194 -10.82 8.51 -9.33
C VAL A 194 -10.63 9.59 -8.27
N LYS A 195 -9.39 9.90 -7.94
CA LYS A 195 -9.06 10.90 -6.90
C LYS A 195 -9.73 12.25 -7.15
N THR A 196 -9.83 12.68 -8.41
CA THR A 196 -10.42 13.98 -8.79
C THR A 196 -11.91 14.10 -8.46
N ALA A 197 -12.60 12.99 -8.19
CA ALA A 197 -14.00 12.98 -7.78
C ALA A 197 -14.17 13.14 -6.26
N ALA A 198 -13.11 13.05 -5.48
CA ALA A 198 -13.15 13.22 -4.04
C ALA A 198 -12.74 14.63 -3.61
N MET A 199 -13.28 15.07 -2.48
CA MET A 199 -12.89 16.31 -1.82
C MET A 199 -11.73 16.03 -0.88
N MET A 200 -10.52 16.49 -1.25
CA MET A 200 -9.33 16.38 -0.41
C MET A 200 -9.32 17.48 0.67
N LYS A 201 -8.70 17.15 1.83
CA LYS A 201 -8.50 18.11 2.93
C LYS A 201 -7.02 18.19 3.25
N ASP A 202 -6.47 19.41 3.29
CA ASP A 202 -5.10 19.64 3.77
C ASP A 202 -5.07 19.62 5.31
N ASP A 203 -5.11 18.45 5.90
CA ASP A 203 -5.13 18.22 7.35
C ASP A 203 -3.96 17.37 7.87
N TRP A 204 -2.94 17.10 7.01
CA TRP A 204 -1.75 16.34 7.40
C TRP A 204 -0.63 17.26 7.91
N HIS A 205 -0.76 17.72 9.16
CA HIS A 205 0.23 18.57 9.84
C HIS A 205 0.81 17.82 11.06
N VAL A 206 1.92 17.12 10.85
CA VAL A 206 2.49 16.15 11.80
C VAL A 206 3.98 16.40 12.02
N VAL A 207 4.55 15.78 13.06
CA VAL A 207 5.98 15.93 13.42
C VAL A 207 6.88 14.98 12.63
N GLY A 208 6.38 13.84 12.17
CA GLY A 208 7.13 12.84 11.39
C GLY A 208 6.30 12.24 10.26
N LEU A 209 6.94 11.59 9.28
CA LEU A 209 6.29 11.07 8.08
C LEU A 209 5.49 12.11 7.30
N LYS A 210 5.93 13.37 7.32
CA LYS A 210 5.24 14.50 6.67
C LYS A 210 5.04 14.25 5.17
N GLY A 211 6.07 13.72 4.51
CA GLY A 211 6.07 13.43 3.07
C GLY A 211 5.05 12.39 2.62
N THR A 212 4.42 11.64 3.54
CA THR A 212 3.36 10.68 3.19
C THR A 212 2.08 11.35 2.73
N ARG A 213 1.88 12.64 3.08
CA ARG A 213 0.68 13.41 2.76
C ARG A 213 -0.59 12.61 3.03
N SER A 214 -0.68 12.08 4.28
CA SER A 214 -1.77 11.19 4.70
C SER A 214 -3.05 11.96 4.99
N GLU A 215 -3.44 12.80 4.04
CA GLU A 215 -4.61 13.66 4.10
C GLU A 215 -5.91 12.87 4.19
N SER A 216 -6.95 13.53 4.71
CA SER A 216 -8.33 13.04 4.64
C SER A 216 -8.96 13.39 3.31
N TYR A 217 -9.91 12.58 2.89
CA TYR A 217 -10.78 12.87 1.74
C TYR A 217 -12.20 12.43 2.03
N SER A 218 -13.15 13.01 1.30
CA SER A 218 -14.57 12.68 1.42
C SER A 218 -15.27 12.62 0.07
N VAL A 219 -16.32 11.81 0.01
CA VAL A 219 -17.31 11.81 -1.05
C VAL A 219 -18.72 11.85 -0.45
N LYS A 220 -19.68 12.34 -1.21
CA LYS A 220 -21.09 12.38 -0.80
C LYS A 220 -21.97 11.90 -1.94
N ASP A 221 -22.79 10.89 -1.66
CA ASP A 221 -23.79 10.30 -2.56
C ASP A 221 -23.22 9.95 -3.96
N MET A 222 -21.91 9.55 -3.98
CA MET A 222 -21.24 9.20 -5.22
C MET A 222 -21.69 7.82 -5.69
N PHE A 223 -22.17 7.74 -6.94
CA PHE A 223 -22.47 6.44 -7.54
C PHE A 223 -21.17 5.71 -7.90
N ILE A 224 -21.04 4.49 -7.41
CA ILE A 224 -19.93 3.57 -7.69
C ILE A 224 -20.52 2.29 -8.26
N PRO A 225 -20.18 1.91 -9.51
CA PRO A 225 -20.61 0.64 -10.08
C PRO A 225 -20.15 -0.56 -9.26
N ASP A 226 -20.90 -1.66 -9.24
CA ASP A 226 -20.51 -2.90 -8.59
C ASP A 226 -19.12 -3.37 -9.01
N SER A 227 -18.78 -3.24 -10.28
CA SER A 227 -17.47 -3.60 -10.84
C SER A 227 -16.28 -2.83 -10.26
N HIS A 228 -16.52 -1.69 -9.64
CA HIS A 228 -15.51 -0.86 -8.96
C HIS A 228 -15.56 -1.04 -7.44
N THR A 229 -16.15 -2.12 -6.96
CA THR A 229 -16.16 -2.50 -5.55
C THR A 229 -15.57 -3.89 -5.36
N LEU A 230 -14.97 -4.14 -4.21
CA LEU A 230 -14.43 -5.46 -3.86
C LEU A 230 -14.53 -5.70 -2.36
N ASP A 231 -14.59 -6.97 -1.98
CA ASP A 231 -14.25 -7.45 -0.64
C ASP A 231 -12.86 -8.11 -0.70
N ARG A 232 -11.85 -7.40 -0.22
CA ARG A 232 -10.45 -7.87 -0.23
C ARG A 232 -10.16 -8.96 0.80
N GLU A 233 -11.07 -9.22 1.72
CA GLU A 233 -10.97 -10.27 2.73
C GLU A 233 -11.76 -11.53 2.31
N ALA A 234 -12.47 -11.49 1.16
CA ALA A 234 -13.18 -12.63 0.58
C ALA A 234 -12.28 -13.38 -0.43
N PRO A 235 -11.66 -14.53 -0.05
CA PRO A 235 -10.78 -15.29 -0.96
C PRO A 235 -11.44 -15.70 -2.26
N GLU A 236 -12.76 -15.91 -2.26
CA GLU A 236 -13.56 -16.28 -3.42
C GLU A 236 -13.68 -15.16 -4.47
N GLU A 237 -13.47 -13.90 -4.09
CA GLU A 237 -13.39 -12.78 -5.04
C GLU A 237 -12.00 -12.68 -5.71
N CYS A 238 -10.98 -13.39 -5.20
CA CYS A 238 -9.64 -13.37 -5.77
C CYS A 238 -9.60 -14.08 -7.13
N ARG A 239 -9.15 -13.38 -8.17
CA ARG A 239 -9.13 -13.83 -9.58
C ARG A 239 -7.73 -14.20 -10.08
N VAL A 240 -6.73 -14.18 -9.22
CA VAL A 240 -5.32 -14.43 -9.57
C VAL A 240 -4.72 -15.49 -8.66
N GLU A 241 -4.29 -16.59 -9.29
CA GLU A 241 -3.57 -17.65 -8.59
C GLU A 241 -2.09 -17.26 -8.40
N SER A 242 -1.77 -16.73 -7.21
CA SER A 242 -0.40 -16.44 -6.82
C SER A 242 -0.24 -16.55 -5.30
N PRO A 243 0.93 -16.98 -4.81
CA PRO A 243 1.21 -17.07 -3.38
C PRO A 243 0.99 -15.75 -2.62
N LEU A 244 1.18 -14.59 -3.27
CA LEU A 244 0.97 -13.29 -2.63
C LEU A 244 -0.48 -13.11 -2.17
N TYR A 245 -1.45 -13.47 -2.99
CA TYR A 245 -2.86 -13.16 -2.73
C TYR A 245 -3.56 -14.14 -1.79
N ILE A 246 -2.83 -15.17 -1.31
CA ILE A 246 -3.27 -16.03 -0.20
C ILE A 246 -3.17 -15.27 1.13
N PHE A 247 -2.27 -14.30 1.22
CA PHE A 247 -2.10 -13.51 2.44
C PHE A 247 -3.14 -12.40 2.52
N PRO A 248 -3.72 -12.17 3.72
CA PRO A 248 -4.58 -11.02 3.93
C PRO A 248 -3.81 -9.71 3.73
N THR A 249 -4.47 -8.69 3.23
CA THR A 249 -3.86 -7.38 2.97
C THR A 249 -3.19 -6.79 4.22
N THR A 250 -3.78 -7.04 5.40
CA THR A 250 -3.24 -6.61 6.70
C THR A 250 -1.85 -7.17 6.98
N LEU A 251 -1.55 -8.42 6.57
CA LEU A 251 -0.21 -9.00 6.73
C LEU A 251 0.80 -8.30 5.81
N VAL A 252 0.42 -7.96 4.59
CA VAL A 252 1.30 -7.24 3.66
C VAL A 252 1.63 -5.85 4.19
N TYR A 253 0.64 -5.13 4.74
CA TYR A 253 0.89 -3.85 5.42
C TYR A 253 1.84 -4.02 6.61
N ALA A 254 1.57 -4.97 7.51
CA ALA A 254 2.40 -5.22 8.67
C ALA A 254 3.85 -5.53 8.27
N SER A 255 4.05 -6.34 7.21
CA SER A 255 5.37 -6.68 6.70
C SER A 255 6.09 -5.45 6.13
N CYS A 256 5.42 -4.64 5.31
CA CYS A 256 6.02 -3.43 4.75
C CYS A 256 6.36 -2.40 5.84
N PHE A 257 5.46 -2.16 6.79
CA PHE A 257 5.70 -1.18 7.86
C PHE A 257 6.76 -1.65 8.85
N SER A 258 6.89 -2.96 9.07
CA SER A 258 8.04 -3.53 9.80
C SER A 258 9.35 -3.26 9.05
N GLY A 259 9.37 -3.40 7.72
CA GLY A 259 10.50 -3.02 6.89
C GLY A 259 10.85 -1.54 7.02
N VAL A 260 9.84 -0.65 7.02
CA VAL A 260 10.07 0.79 7.24
C VAL A 260 10.72 1.05 8.60
N ALA A 261 10.23 0.41 9.67
CA ALA A 261 10.80 0.54 11.01
C ALA A 261 12.27 0.07 11.05
N LEU A 262 12.58 -1.08 10.42
CA LEU A 262 13.95 -1.59 10.32
C LEU A 262 14.87 -0.63 9.53
N GLY A 263 14.38 -0.08 8.43
CA GLY A 263 15.12 0.91 7.63
C GLY A 263 15.47 2.15 8.43
N PHE A 264 14.51 2.70 9.16
CA PHE A 264 14.70 3.84 10.05
C PHE A 264 15.71 3.53 11.17
N LEU A 265 15.57 2.41 11.88
CA LEU A 265 16.49 2.00 12.94
C LEU A 265 17.91 1.80 12.42
N GLY A 266 18.07 1.24 11.23
CA GLY A 266 19.37 1.04 10.60
C GLY A 266 20.13 2.33 10.28
N VAL A 267 19.42 3.44 10.04
CA VAL A 267 20.00 4.76 9.79
C VAL A 267 20.32 5.50 11.10
N THR A 268 19.46 5.34 12.12
CA THR A 268 19.62 6.06 13.41
C THR A 268 20.64 5.41 14.34
N GLY A 269 21.17 4.23 13.99
CA GLY A 269 22.10 3.50 14.86
C GLY A 269 21.44 2.90 16.12
N VAL A 270 20.14 3.07 16.31
CA VAL A 270 19.39 2.46 17.41
C VAL A 270 19.31 0.95 17.15
N GLY A 271 19.93 0.17 18.03
CA GLY A 271 20.03 -1.30 17.89
C GLY A 271 21.42 -1.81 17.52
N LYS A 272 22.40 -0.94 17.30
CA LYS A 272 23.81 -1.35 17.28
C LYS A 272 24.27 -1.68 18.71
N CYS A 273 25.02 -2.79 18.84
CA CYS A 273 25.62 -3.19 20.11
C CYS A 273 26.48 -2.06 20.68
N PRO A 274 26.64 -1.93 22.02
CA PRO A 274 27.34 -0.80 22.67
C PRO A 274 28.79 -0.62 22.26
N ASP A 275 29.37 -1.54 21.52
CA ASP A 275 30.79 -1.52 21.13
C ASP A 275 31.08 -0.72 19.83
N GLU A 276 30.06 -0.20 19.13
CA GLU A 276 30.27 0.74 18.03
C GLU A 276 30.00 2.18 18.50
N GLU A 277 30.99 3.06 18.45
CA GLU A 277 30.90 4.46 18.84
C GLU A 277 29.77 5.20 18.11
N ILE A 278 28.73 5.54 18.86
CA ILE A 278 27.61 6.41 18.37
C ILE A 278 28.15 7.84 18.31
N SER A 279 28.14 8.46 17.13
CA SER A 279 28.55 9.85 16.97
C SER A 279 27.68 10.80 17.81
N SER A 280 28.29 11.91 18.27
CA SER A 280 27.60 12.88 19.13
C SER A 280 26.36 13.54 18.51
N THR A 281 26.23 13.50 17.19
CA THR A 281 25.12 14.05 16.42
C THR A 281 23.85 13.18 16.53
N ASP A 282 24.00 11.86 16.70
CA ASP A 282 22.88 10.92 16.78
C ASP A 282 22.15 10.97 18.13
N ARG A 283 22.77 11.57 19.15
CA ARG A 283 22.15 11.73 20.50
C ARG A 283 21.07 12.79 20.59
N PHE A 284 20.97 13.68 19.63
CA PHE A 284 20.06 14.84 19.72
C PHE A 284 18.61 14.51 19.37
N MET A 285 18.36 13.45 18.58
CA MET A 285 17.01 13.11 18.10
C MET A 285 16.12 12.36 19.12
N PHE A 286 16.70 11.86 20.23
CA PHE A 286 15.95 11.06 21.22
C PHE A 286 15.76 11.73 22.59
N ARG A 287 16.04 13.02 22.74
CA ARG A 287 15.97 13.69 24.05
C ARG A 287 14.62 14.23 24.48
N ASN A 288 13.57 14.13 23.66
CA ASN A 288 12.22 14.51 24.10
C ASN A 288 11.22 13.45 23.67
N PRO A 289 10.85 12.49 24.55
CA PRO A 289 9.59 11.79 24.37
C PRO A 289 8.47 12.80 24.66
N CYS A 290 7.74 13.23 23.63
CA CYS A 290 6.47 13.94 23.83
C CYS A 290 5.51 13.01 24.58
N PRO A 291 5.02 13.37 25.79
CA PRO A 291 3.97 12.61 26.45
C PRO A 291 2.67 12.86 25.68
N GLY A 292 2.11 11.82 25.08
CA GLY A 292 0.75 11.87 24.56
C GLY A 292 0.48 11.37 23.15
N VAL A 293 1.33 10.56 22.55
CA VAL A 293 0.92 9.82 21.34
C VAL A 293 0.83 8.33 21.67
N ILE A 294 -0.37 7.90 22.00
CA ILE A 294 -0.78 6.49 21.90
C ILE A 294 -1.22 6.26 20.47
N ILE A 295 -0.54 5.33 19.78
CA ILE A 295 -0.90 4.83 18.44
C ILE A 295 -2.18 4.03 18.53
#